data_012bed88c29f0ec8561ac1c032ea134a
#
_entry.id   012bed88c29f0ec8561ac1c032ea134a
#
_cell.length_a   1.000
_cell.length_b   1.000
_cell.length_c   1.000
_cell.angle_alpha   90.00
_cell.angle_beta   90.00
_cell.angle_gamma   90.00
#
_symmetry.space_group_name_H-M   'P 1'
#
loop_
_entity.id
_entity.type
_entity.pdbx_description
1 polymer ?
#
loop_
_entity_poly.entity_id
_entity_poly.type
_entity_poly.pdbx_seq_one_letter_code
_entity_poly.pdbx_strand_id
1 'polypeptide(L)'
;MNTPIVILTHVVNHAVTDGFIPAARQLGYEVILVTDQGLAHRECLAEVRILECDVFNPLAILDLLTEQGIRPAALFSNSDHLQTAAAIAARALDLPAKDWQVCYRAKDKLRMRERLTSLGLPSTWSRQLQAGETPQPDWPYPLVVKPSQGVASLDVCRVDSPGELTALLEERPPSAPLLLEQLMDGPLFTLETLGDGHDLIVIGGFDVLLSEPPHFIETAARWQGPISQAWQRQALDQVRRFGVGLGVCHSEFILTANGPVLVGINY
;
A
#
# COMPACT_ATOMS: atom_id res chain seq x y z
N MET A 1 -7.49 32.46 -12.89
CA MET A 1 -6.39 31.70 -12.27
C MET A 1 -6.86 30.26 -12.26
N ASN A 2 -6.03 29.31 -12.68
CA ASN A 2 -6.38 27.90 -12.60
C ASN A 2 -6.45 27.48 -11.13
N THR A 3 -7.42 26.63 -10.79
CA THR A 3 -7.55 26.11 -9.43
C THR A 3 -6.38 25.18 -9.14
N PRO A 4 -5.65 25.33 -8.03
CA PRO A 4 -4.50 24.48 -7.73
C PRO A 4 -4.94 23.09 -7.25
N ILE A 5 -4.14 22.08 -7.58
CA ILE A 5 -4.14 20.78 -6.92
C ILE A 5 -2.79 20.52 -6.28
N VAL A 6 -2.78 19.80 -5.19
CA VAL A 6 -1.57 19.43 -4.46
C VAL A 6 -1.27 17.94 -4.66
N ILE A 7 -0.05 17.64 -5.10
CA ILE A 7 0.48 16.27 -5.16
C ILE A 7 1.56 16.13 -4.09
N LEU A 8 1.36 15.20 -3.15
CA LEU A 8 2.36 14.85 -2.15
C LEU A 8 3.27 13.74 -2.70
N THR A 9 4.56 13.93 -2.63
CA THR A 9 5.55 12.94 -3.05
C THR A 9 6.80 12.99 -2.18
N HIS A 10 7.43 11.83 -1.94
CA HIS A 10 8.69 11.72 -1.21
C HIS A 10 9.87 11.64 -2.18
N VAL A 11 9.90 10.61 -3.02
CA VAL A 11 10.96 10.41 -4.01
C VAL A 11 10.49 10.81 -5.41
N VAL A 12 11.42 11.24 -6.25
CA VAL A 12 11.14 11.48 -7.68
C VAL A 12 10.72 10.15 -8.33
N ASN A 13 9.58 10.14 -8.99
CA ASN A 13 9.11 8.98 -9.73
C ASN A 13 8.35 9.37 -11.01
N HIS A 14 8.46 8.51 -12.02
CA HIS A 14 7.91 8.75 -13.35
C HIS A 14 6.37 8.81 -13.36
N ALA A 15 5.67 8.11 -12.45
CA ALA A 15 4.22 8.21 -12.38
C ALA A 15 3.77 9.65 -12.06
N VAL A 16 4.52 10.36 -11.21
CA VAL A 16 4.24 11.78 -10.90
C VAL A 16 4.71 12.68 -12.04
N THR A 17 5.97 12.57 -12.47
CA THR A 17 6.56 13.51 -13.44
C THR A 17 5.96 13.39 -14.82
N ASP A 18 5.72 12.18 -15.30
CA ASP A 18 5.33 11.90 -16.69
C ASP A 18 3.84 11.53 -16.82
N GLY A 19 3.18 11.22 -15.69
CA GLY A 19 1.78 10.84 -15.62
C GLY A 19 0.88 11.90 -14.97
N PHE A 20 0.91 12.01 -13.65
CA PHE A 20 -0.06 12.83 -12.91
C PHE A 20 0.06 14.34 -13.19
N ILE A 21 1.28 14.88 -13.28
CA ILE A 21 1.48 16.31 -13.55
C ILE A 21 0.94 16.68 -14.94
N PRO A 22 1.32 16.00 -16.05
CA PRO A 22 0.75 16.30 -17.35
C PRO A 22 -0.77 16.12 -17.42
N ALA A 23 -1.32 15.07 -16.81
CA ALA A 23 -2.76 14.82 -16.79
C ALA A 23 -3.52 15.93 -16.07
N ALA A 24 -3.03 16.38 -14.92
CA ALA A 24 -3.63 17.47 -14.18
C ALA A 24 -3.63 18.81 -14.96
N ARG A 25 -2.53 19.11 -15.65
CA ARG A 25 -2.43 20.28 -16.52
C ARG A 25 -3.37 20.22 -17.71
N GLN A 26 -3.54 19.04 -18.33
CA GLN A 26 -4.52 18.83 -19.41
C GLN A 26 -5.96 19.05 -18.94
N LEU A 27 -6.26 18.77 -17.69
CA LEU A 27 -7.55 19.05 -17.04
C LEU A 27 -7.70 20.52 -16.60
N GLY A 28 -6.71 21.37 -16.85
CA GLY A 28 -6.75 22.80 -16.56
C GLY A 28 -6.39 23.17 -15.11
N TYR A 29 -5.78 22.28 -14.36
CA TYR A 29 -5.33 22.59 -13.00
C TYR A 29 -3.91 23.13 -12.98
N GLU A 30 -3.65 24.04 -12.02
CA GLU A 30 -2.29 24.36 -11.59
C GLU A 30 -1.79 23.23 -10.67
N VAL A 31 -0.57 22.74 -10.89
CA VAL A 31 0.02 21.70 -10.04
C VAL A 31 1.01 22.28 -9.07
N ILE A 32 0.80 22.02 -7.79
CA ILE A 32 1.73 22.28 -6.71
C ILE A 32 2.23 20.94 -6.18
N LEU A 33 3.55 20.74 -6.24
CA LEU A 33 4.19 19.57 -5.66
C LEU A 33 4.66 19.87 -4.24
N VAL A 34 4.29 19.05 -3.27
CA VAL A 34 4.76 19.15 -1.90
C VAL A 34 5.61 17.90 -1.58
N THR A 35 6.82 18.10 -1.11
CA THR A 35 7.82 17.06 -0.92
C THR A 35 8.75 17.39 0.25
N ASP A 36 9.43 16.38 0.79
CA ASP A 36 10.55 16.54 1.72
C ASP A 36 11.93 16.45 1.02
N GLN A 37 11.93 16.28 -0.33
CA GLN A 37 13.14 16.20 -1.16
C GLN A 37 13.13 17.27 -2.26
N GLY A 38 12.94 18.52 -1.86
CA GLY A 38 12.73 19.63 -2.77
C GLY A 38 13.84 19.82 -3.81
N LEU A 39 15.12 19.61 -3.44
CA LEU A 39 16.25 19.76 -4.36
C LEU A 39 16.14 18.77 -5.53
N ALA A 40 15.96 17.48 -5.23
CA ALA A 40 15.85 16.43 -6.26
C ALA A 40 14.67 16.67 -7.22
N HIS A 41 13.55 17.14 -6.71
CA HIS A 41 12.39 17.44 -7.56
C HIS A 41 12.60 18.69 -8.41
N ARG A 42 13.26 19.73 -7.91
CA ARG A 42 13.58 20.95 -8.70
C ARG A 42 14.52 20.67 -9.87
N GLU A 43 15.44 19.74 -9.71
CA GLU A 43 16.33 19.30 -10.81
C GLU A 43 15.58 18.64 -11.96
N CYS A 44 14.45 17.97 -11.67
CA CYS A 44 13.64 17.24 -12.68
C CYS A 44 12.45 18.06 -13.20
N LEU A 45 11.96 19.06 -12.46
CA LEU A 45 10.66 19.71 -12.68
C LEU A 45 10.78 21.24 -12.62
N ALA A 46 11.48 21.83 -13.59
CA ALA A 46 11.74 23.29 -13.62
C ALA A 46 10.48 24.18 -13.66
N GLU A 47 9.36 23.68 -14.19
CA GLU A 47 8.13 24.47 -14.41
C GLU A 47 7.00 24.15 -13.39
N VAL A 48 7.30 23.38 -12.35
CA VAL A 48 6.31 23.03 -11.30
C VAL A 48 6.63 23.83 -10.05
N ARG A 49 5.60 24.41 -9.43
CA ARG A 49 5.77 25.02 -8.10
C ARG A 49 6.01 23.93 -7.08
N ILE A 50 7.21 23.92 -6.48
CA ILE A 50 7.63 22.93 -5.49
C ILE A 50 7.72 23.61 -4.13
N LEU A 51 7.01 23.03 -3.16
CA LEU A 51 7.05 23.42 -1.75
C LEU A 51 7.62 22.28 -0.93
N GLU A 52 8.25 22.60 0.19
CA GLU A 52 8.99 21.63 0.98
C GLU A 52 8.52 21.60 2.43
N CYS A 53 8.15 20.41 2.90
CA CYS A 53 7.87 20.11 4.30
C CYS A 53 8.03 18.61 4.56
N ASP A 54 7.88 18.18 5.83
CA ASP A 54 7.75 16.77 6.18
C ASP A 54 6.39 16.24 5.66
N VAL A 55 6.39 15.56 4.52
CA VAL A 55 5.20 15.00 3.87
C VAL A 55 4.61 13.78 4.59
N PHE A 56 5.33 13.20 5.55
CA PHE A 56 4.81 12.13 6.42
C PHE A 56 3.99 12.67 7.58
N ASN A 57 4.11 13.98 7.88
CA ASN A 57 3.38 14.65 8.94
C ASN A 57 2.22 15.49 8.36
N PRO A 58 0.95 15.06 8.54
CA PRO A 58 -0.19 15.79 7.99
C PRO A 58 -0.32 17.22 8.55
N LEU A 59 0.14 17.48 9.77
CA LEU A 59 0.11 18.85 10.33
C LEU A 59 1.11 19.76 9.63
N ALA A 60 2.30 19.29 9.31
CA ALA A 60 3.29 20.07 8.55
C ALA A 60 2.78 20.42 7.14
N ILE A 61 2.01 19.51 6.52
CA ILE A 61 1.36 19.79 5.23
C ILE A 61 0.32 20.90 5.38
N LEU A 62 -0.54 20.83 6.41
CA LEU A 62 -1.59 21.83 6.66
C LEU A 62 -1.01 23.20 7.00
N ASP A 63 0.02 23.25 7.83
CA ASP A 63 0.71 24.50 8.20
C ASP A 63 1.31 25.14 6.96
N LEU A 64 2.05 24.37 6.15
CA LEU A 64 2.63 24.89 4.90
C LEU A 64 1.57 25.47 3.97
N LEU A 65 0.46 24.76 3.72
CA LEU A 65 -0.60 25.23 2.82
C LEU A 65 -1.27 26.51 3.38
N THR A 66 -1.44 26.59 4.69
CA THR A 66 -2.02 27.76 5.37
C THR A 66 -1.10 28.97 5.26
N GLU A 67 0.19 28.81 5.55
CA GLU A 67 1.21 29.88 5.45
C GLU A 67 1.34 30.42 4.03
N GLN A 68 1.23 29.52 3.04
CA GLN A 68 1.29 29.88 1.62
C GLN A 68 -0.04 30.42 1.06
N GLY A 69 -1.11 30.45 1.86
CA GLY A 69 -2.45 30.85 1.43
C GLY A 69 -3.06 29.96 0.34
N ILE A 70 -2.66 28.68 0.28
CA ILE A 70 -3.09 27.73 -0.76
C ILE A 70 -4.38 27.04 -0.33
N ARG A 71 -5.40 27.12 -1.20
CA ARG A 71 -6.66 26.37 -1.08
C ARG A 71 -6.81 25.45 -2.29
N PRO A 72 -6.36 24.20 -2.22
CA PRO A 72 -6.40 23.31 -3.36
C PRO A 72 -7.81 22.76 -3.61
N ALA A 73 -8.10 22.40 -4.87
CA ALA A 73 -9.31 21.65 -5.23
C ALA A 73 -9.18 20.15 -4.92
N ALA A 74 -7.95 19.65 -4.85
CA ALA A 74 -7.64 18.27 -4.50
C ALA A 74 -6.24 18.19 -3.88
N LEU A 75 -6.06 17.22 -3.00
CA LEU A 75 -4.79 16.84 -2.41
C LEU A 75 -4.69 15.31 -2.45
N PHE A 76 -3.64 14.78 -3.06
CA PHE A 76 -3.46 13.34 -3.15
C PHE A 76 -1.97 12.93 -3.23
N SER A 77 -1.71 11.65 -3.12
CA SER A 77 -0.41 11.03 -3.37
C SER A 77 -0.60 9.70 -4.11
N ASN A 78 0.39 9.31 -4.92
CA ASN A 78 0.49 7.96 -5.46
C ASN A 78 1.44 7.06 -4.65
N SER A 79 2.07 7.58 -3.61
CA SER A 79 2.98 6.83 -2.74
C SER A 79 2.22 6.12 -1.63
N ASP A 80 2.39 4.80 -1.50
CA ASP A 80 1.79 4.01 -0.41
C ASP A 80 2.22 4.50 0.97
N HIS A 81 3.41 5.06 1.06
CA HIS A 81 3.94 5.61 2.32
C HIS A 81 3.20 6.87 2.77
N LEU A 82 2.61 7.63 1.85
CA LEU A 82 1.99 8.93 2.12
C LEU A 82 0.45 8.90 2.17
N GLN A 83 -0.19 7.75 1.86
CA GLN A 83 -1.65 7.68 1.77
C GLN A 83 -2.35 8.14 3.06
N THR A 84 -1.85 7.73 4.22
CA THR A 84 -2.45 8.13 5.51
C THR A 84 -2.31 9.64 5.75
N ALA A 85 -1.12 10.21 5.53
CA ALA A 85 -0.90 11.64 5.71
C ALA A 85 -1.72 12.48 4.71
N ALA A 86 -1.75 12.06 3.45
CA ALA A 86 -2.56 12.68 2.40
C ALA A 86 -4.05 12.66 2.74
N ALA A 87 -4.57 11.52 3.19
CA ALA A 87 -5.98 11.37 3.53
C ALA A 87 -6.39 12.24 4.73
N ILE A 88 -5.54 12.34 5.77
CA ILE A 88 -5.78 13.20 6.93
C ILE A 88 -5.75 14.68 6.51
N ALA A 89 -4.74 15.10 5.75
CA ALA A 89 -4.62 16.48 5.31
C ALA A 89 -5.77 16.88 4.37
N ALA A 90 -6.15 16.05 3.40
CA ALA A 90 -7.28 16.30 2.53
C ALA A 90 -8.60 16.41 3.32
N ARG A 91 -8.83 15.51 4.28
CA ARG A 91 -10.02 15.57 5.13
C ARG A 91 -10.10 16.83 5.98
N ALA A 92 -8.96 17.29 6.54
CA ALA A 92 -8.89 18.52 7.34
C ALA A 92 -9.14 19.78 6.51
N LEU A 93 -8.93 19.71 5.19
CA LEU A 93 -9.21 20.76 4.22
C LEU A 93 -10.61 20.68 3.60
N ASP A 94 -11.49 19.78 4.10
CA ASP A 94 -12.82 19.49 3.56
C ASP A 94 -12.82 19.05 2.08
N LEU A 95 -11.73 18.41 1.64
CA LEU A 95 -11.59 17.86 0.30
C LEU A 95 -12.10 16.43 0.23
N PRO A 96 -12.47 15.93 -0.97
CA PRO A 96 -12.65 14.50 -1.20
C PRO A 96 -11.37 13.74 -0.79
N ALA A 97 -11.53 12.76 0.10
CA ALA A 97 -10.39 12.06 0.69
C ALA A 97 -10.66 10.57 0.83
N LYS A 98 -9.62 9.75 0.72
CA LYS A 98 -9.66 8.37 1.18
C LYS A 98 -9.97 8.32 2.68
N ASP A 99 -10.53 7.21 3.15
CA ASP A 99 -10.61 6.98 4.60
C ASP A 99 -9.21 6.76 5.16
N TRP A 100 -8.72 7.69 5.98
CA TRP A 100 -7.38 7.62 6.55
C TRP A 100 -7.17 6.40 7.44
N GLN A 101 -8.23 5.89 8.10
CA GLN A 101 -8.13 4.67 8.92
C GLN A 101 -7.92 3.43 8.06
N VAL A 102 -8.56 3.39 6.88
CA VAL A 102 -8.35 2.32 5.90
C VAL A 102 -6.93 2.38 5.36
N CYS A 103 -6.44 3.57 4.95
CA CYS A 103 -5.06 3.76 4.50
C CYS A 103 -4.04 3.32 5.58
N TYR A 104 -4.27 3.71 6.84
CA TYR A 104 -3.40 3.36 7.96
C TYR A 104 -3.37 1.85 8.24
N ARG A 105 -4.52 1.17 8.16
CA ARG A 105 -4.61 -0.28 8.35
C ARG A 105 -4.04 -1.06 7.17
N ALA A 106 -4.23 -0.55 5.95
CA ALA A 106 -3.68 -1.18 4.75
C ALA A 106 -2.14 -1.18 4.74
N LYS A 107 -1.52 -0.09 5.21
CA LYS A 107 -0.06 0.07 5.25
C LYS A 107 0.64 -0.90 6.21
N ASP A 108 0.01 -1.26 7.31
CA ASP A 108 0.56 -2.17 8.33
C ASP A 108 -0.10 -3.56 8.19
N LYS A 109 0.69 -4.56 7.80
CA LYS A 109 0.19 -5.90 7.51
C LYS A 109 -0.45 -6.57 8.73
N LEU A 110 0.05 -6.33 9.96
CA LEU A 110 -0.57 -6.86 11.17
C LEU A 110 -1.95 -6.25 11.39
N ARG A 111 -2.07 -4.92 11.31
CA ARG A 111 -3.36 -4.21 11.44
C ARG A 111 -4.34 -4.62 10.36
N MET A 112 -3.84 -4.89 9.16
CA MET A 112 -4.65 -5.42 8.08
C MET A 112 -5.22 -6.80 8.45
N ARG A 113 -4.42 -7.72 8.99
CA ARG A 113 -4.89 -9.04 9.46
C ARG A 113 -5.91 -8.93 10.59
N GLU A 114 -5.65 -8.09 11.57
CA GLU A 114 -6.59 -7.80 12.67
C GLU A 114 -7.92 -7.29 12.12
N ARG A 115 -7.87 -6.38 11.15
CA ARG A 115 -9.07 -5.84 10.51
C ARG A 115 -9.84 -6.91 9.73
N LEU A 116 -9.18 -7.72 8.92
CA LEU A 116 -9.80 -8.84 8.18
C LEU A 116 -10.52 -9.78 9.15
N THR A 117 -9.86 -10.17 10.23
CA THR A 117 -10.43 -11.02 11.28
C THR A 117 -11.65 -10.36 11.94
N SER A 118 -11.58 -9.08 12.29
CA SER A 118 -12.69 -8.33 12.89
C SER A 118 -13.92 -8.23 12.00
N LEU A 119 -13.73 -8.29 10.68
CA LEU A 119 -14.79 -8.28 9.68
C LEU A 119 -15.32 -9.68 9.33
N GLY A 120 -14.75 -10.74 9.90
CA GLY A 120 -15.06 -12.13 9.51
C GLY A 120 -14.69 -12.41 8.05
N LEU A 121 -13.65 -11.76 7.53
CA LEU A 121 -13.09 -12.02 6.21
C LEU A 121 -12.02 -13.12 6.29
N PRO A 122 -11.77 -13.86 5.18
CA PRO A 122 -10.68 -14.82 5.12
C PRO A 122 -9.36 -14.16 5.54
N SER A 123 -8.61 -14.82 6.41
CA SER A 123 -7.30 -14.38 6.91
C SER A 123 -6.45 -15.58 7.26
N THR A 124 -5.17 -15.35 7.52
CA THR A 124 -4.24 -16.40 7.97
C THR A 124 -3.84 -16.16 9.43
N TRP A 125 -3.34 -17.20 10.10
CA TRP A 125 -2.70 -17.02 11.40
C TRP A 125 -1.55 -16.04 11.25
N SER A 126 -1.52 -15.05 12.13
CA SER A 126 -0.51 -13.99 12.10
C SER A 126 -0.21 -13.47 13.48
N ARG A 127 1.04 -13.10 13.71
CA ARG A 127 1.48 -12.42 14.92
C ARG A 127 2.72 -11.58 14.68
N GLN A 128 2.89 -10.55 15.47
CA GLN A 128 4.14 -9.81 15.53
C GLN A 128 5.13 -10.56 16.43
N LEU A 129 6.36 -10.75 15.93
CA LEU A 129 7.45 -11.26 16.73
C LEU A 129 7.96 -10.14 17.65
N GLN A 130 8.04 -10.43 18.94
CA GLN A 130 8.58 -9.51 19.93
C GLN A 130 10.12 -9.60 19.96
N ALA A 131 10.78 -8.49 20.28
CA ALA A 131 12.24 -8.47 20.41
C ALA A 131 12.69 -9.45 21.51
N GLY A 132 13.62 -10.35 21.17
CA GLY A 132 14.14 -11.39 22.08
C GLY A 132 13.17 -12.57 22.32
N GLU A 133 12.04 -12.61 21.62
CA GLU A 133 11.12 -13.75 21.72
C GLU A 133 11.72 -14.99 21.06
N THR A 134 11.64 -16.13 21.77
CA THR A 134 12.09 -17.42 21.24
C THR A 134 11.01 -18.05 20.37
N PRO A 135 11.34 -18.48 19.13
CA PRO A 135 10.43 -19.23 18.26
C PRO A 135 9.84 -20.46 18.97
N GLN A 136 8.51 -20.63 18.85
CA GLN A 136 7.80 -21.72 19.53
C GLN A 136 7.53 -22.88 18.59
N PRO A 137 7.64 -24.14 19.05
CA PRO A 137 7.43 -25.32 18.20
C PRO A 137 5.96 -25.57 17.81
N ASP A 138 5.01 -24.97 18.55
CA ASP A 138 3.57 -25.08 18.32
C ASP A 138 3.01 -24.04 17.33
N TRP A 139 3.87 -23.14 16.82
CA TRP A 139 3.43 -22.23 15.74
C TRP A 139 3.18 -23.01 14.45
N PRO A 140 2.25 -22.54 13.59
CA PRO A 140 1.80 -23.30 12.41
C PRO A 140 2.79 -23.23 11.25
N TYR A 141 3.98 -23.80 11.42
CA TYR A 141 4.96 -23.91 10.34
C TYR A 141 4.43 -24.69 9.14
N PRO A 142 4.84 -24.36 7.90
CA PRO A 142 5.79 -23.30 7.52
C PRO A 142 5.23 -21.89 7.71
N LEU A 143 6.11 -20.94 8.07
CA LEU A 143 5.77 -19.53 8.21
C LEU A 143 6.40 -18.67 7.13
N VAL A 144 5.74 -17.56 6.82
CA VAL A 144 6.30 -16.42 6.10
C VAL A 144 6.72 -15.37 7.12
N VAL A 145 7.98 -14.98 7.08
CA VAL A 145 8.56 -13.92 7.90
C VAL A 145 8.74 -12.69 7.03
N LYS A 146 8.23 -11.55 7.46
CA LYS A 146 8.32 -10.29 6.70
C LYS A 146 8.28 -9.07 7.62
N PRO A 147 8.79 -7.89 7.20
CA PRO A 147 8.53 -6.64 7.91
C PRO A 147 7.02 -6.36 7.99
N SER A 148 6.54 -5.85 9.13
CA SER A 148 5.13 -5.46 9.29
C SER A 148 4.74 -4.33 8.34
N GLN A 149 5.71 -3.46 8.04
CA GLN A 149 5.60 -2.40 7.03
C GLN A 149 6.71 -2.58 5.99
N GLY A 150 6.34 -2.69 4.72
CA GLY A 150 7.28 -2.90 3.63
C GLY A 150 6.54 -3.12 2.31
N VAL A 151 7.26 -2.91 1.21
CA VAL A 151 6.76 -3.02 -0.16
C VAL A 151 7.66 -3.94 -0.98
N ALA A 152 7.19 -4.38 -2.14
CA ALA A 152 7.97 -5.12 -3.15
C ALA A 152 8.59 -6.44 -2.65
N SER A 153 7.94 -7.16 -1.75
CA SER A 153 8.43 -8.45 -1.19
C SER A 153 9.84 -8.41 -0.60
N LEU A 154 10.35 -7.23 -0.25
CA LEU A 154 11.67 -7.09 0.37
C LEU A 154 11.67 -7.75 1.74
N ASP A 155 12.73 -8.51 2.01
CA ASP A 155 12.93 -9.25 3.27
C ASP A 155 11.80 -10.23 3.63
N VAL A 156 11.07 -10.72 2.63
CA VAL A 156 10.08 -11.78 2.79
C VAL A 156 10.75 -13.13 2.58
N CYS A 157 10.65 -14.02 3.56
CA CYS A 157 11.20 -15.37 3.45
C CYS A 157 10.34 -16.40 4.15
N ARG A 158 10.46 -17.64 3.67
CA ARG A 158 9.83 -18.82 4.26
C ARG A 158 10.79 -19.45 5.28
N VAL A 159 10.22 -19.93 6.38
CA VAL A 159 10.90 -20.77 7.38
C VAL A 159 10.02 -21.96 7.71
N ASP A 160 10.61 -23.15 7.77
CA ASP A 160 9.88 -24.40 7.93
C ASP A 160 9.93 -24.93 9.38
N SER A 161 10.74 -24.31 10.24
CA SER A 161 10.91 -24.77 11.62
C SER A 161 11.33 -23.64 12.56
N PRO A 162 11.16 -23.84 13.90
CA PRO A 162 11.69 -22.92 14.90
C PRO A 162 13.20 -22.69 14.78
N GLY A 163 13.96 -23.75 14.42
CA GLY A 163 15.41 -23.67 14.24
C GLY A 163 15.81 -22.76 13.09
N GLU A 164 15.12 -22.85 11.95
CA GLU A 164 15.34 -21.96 10.81
C GLU A 164 14.99 -20.51 11.13
N LEU A 165 13.89 -20.28 11.86
CA LEU A 165 13.54 -18.93 12.29
C LEU A 165 14.60 -18.35 13.22
N THR A 166 15.12 -19.15 14.16
CA THR A 166 16.21 -18.72 15.05
C THR A 166 17.46 -18.36 14.26
N ALA A 167 17.87 -19.20 13.32
CA ALA A 167 19.05 -18.94 12.47
C ALA A 167 18.87 -17.67 11.63
N LEU A 168 17.68 -17.44 11.08
CA LEU A 168 17.36 -16.22 10.33
C LEU A 168 17.51 -14.96 11.20
N LEU A 169 17.01 -15.00 12.45
CA LEU A 169 17.07 -13.87 13.36
C LEU A 169 18.50 -13.58 13.85
N GLU A 170 19.34 -14.61 13.97
CA GLU A 170 20.76 -14.47 14.30
C GLU A 170 21.56 -13.87 13.14
N GLU A 171 21.31 -14.36 11.91
CA GLU A 171 21.96 -13.86 10.70
C GLU A 171 21.56 -12.41 10.38
N ARG A 172 20.29 -12.09 10.55
CA ARG A 172 19.69 -10.79 10.24
C ARG A 172 18.87 -10.27 11.41
N PRO A 173 19.49 -9.67 12.42
CA PRO A 173 18.75 -9.06 13.51
C PRO A 173 17.75 -8.02 12.96
N PRO A 174 16.46 -8.10 13.32
CA PRO A 174 15.47 -7.22 12.75
C PRO A 174 15.70 -5.77 13.17
N SER A 175 15.76 -4.88 12.18
CA SER A 175 15.79 -3.42 12.38
C SER A 175 14.39 -2.81 12.62
N ALA A 176 13.33 -3.61 12.34
CA ALA A 176 11.92 -3.23 12.47
C ALA A 176 11.10 -4.43 12.96
N PRO A 177 9.88 -4.21 13.48
CA PRO A 177 8.99 -5.29 13.86
C PRO A 177 8.72 -6.27 12.72
N LEU A 178 8.89 -7.56 12.98
CA LEU A 178 8.59 -8.64 12.03
C LEU A 178 7.18 -9.18 12.26
N LEU A 179 6.51 -9.45 11.15
CA LEU A 179 5.25 -10.20 11.11
C LEU A 179 5.55 -11.64 10.72
N LEU A 180 5.03 -12.57 11.49
CA LEU A 180 4.96 -13.99 11.17
C LEU A 180 3.56 -14.30 10.67
N GLU A 181 3.47 -15.02 9.57
CA GLU A 181 2.19 -15.51 9.03
C GLU A 181 2.31 -16.99 8.66
N GLN A 182 1.26 -17.77 8.89
CA GLN A 182 1.22 -19.11 8.34
C GLN A 182 1.28 -19.03 6.80
N LEU A 183 2.18 -19.79 6.20
CA LEU A 183 2.28 -19.88 4.74
C LEU A 183 0.94 -20.42 4.18
N MET A 184 0.39 -19.69 3.25
CA MET A 184 -0.77 -20.13 2.49
C MET A 184 -0.31 -20.74 1.17
N ASP A 185 -0.89 -21.89 0.82
CA ASP A 185 -0.64 -22.54 -0.45
C ASP A 185 -1.65 -22.07 -1.50
N GLY A 186 -1.13 -21.72 -2.67
CA GLY A 186 -1.93 -21.27 -3.79
C GLY A 186 -1.28 -20.16 -4.63
N PRO A 187 -1.77 -19.93 -5.85
CA PRO A 187 -1.27 -18.90 -6.73
C PRO A 187 -1.62 -17.48 -6.23
N LEU A 188 -0.69 -16.57 -6.47
CA LEU A 188 -0.91 -15.13 -6.24
C LEU A 188 -1.66 -14.53 -7.43
N PHE A 189 -2.64 -13.69 -7.15
CA PHE A 189 -3.28 -12.83 -8.15
C PHE A 189 -3.61 -11.47 -7.56
N THR A 190 -3.82 -10.47 -8.41
CA THR A 190 -4.16 -9.12 -7.98
C THR A 190 -5.52 -8.68 -8.46
N LEU A 191 -6.03 -7.62 -7.84
CA LEU A 191 -7.21 -6.90 -8.27
C LEU A 191 -6.92 -5.40 -8.26
N GLU A 192 -7.11 -4.77 -9.42
CA GLU A 192 -6.97 -3.33 -9.61
C GLU A 192 -8.35 -2.70 -9.59
N THR A 193 -8.56 -1.73 -8.72
CA THR A 193 -9.86 -1.07 -8.59
C THR A 193 -9.73 0.45 -8.64
N LEU A 194 -10.82 1.10 -9.06
CA LEU A 194 -10.98 2.54 -9.02
C LEU A 194 -12.32 2.88 -8.40
N GLY A 195 -12.33 3.80 -7.44
CA GLY A 195 -13.53 4.24 -6.75
C GLY A 195 -13.70 5.75 -6.73
N ASP A 196 -14.95 6.18 -6.69
CA ASP A 196 -15.34 7.59 -6.56
C ASP A 196 -15.75 7.98 -5.12
N GLY A 197 -15.63 7.03 -4.18
CA GLY A 197 -16.06 7.16 -2.79
C GLY A 197 -17.43 6.54 -2.49
N HIS A 198 -18.20 6.19 -3.51
CA HIS A 198 -19.50 5.51 -3.44
C HIS A 198 -19.44 4.15 -4.13
N ASP A 199 -19.02 4.17 -5.39
CA ASP A 199 -18.88 2.96 -6.19
C ASP A 199 -17.40 2.61 -6.36
N LEU A 200 -17.12 1.31 -6.40
CA LEU A 200 -15.80 0.74 -6.66
C LEU A 200 -15.90 -0.17 -7.88
N ILE A 201 -15.22 0.17 -8.94
CA ILE A 201 -15.18 -0.63 -10.17
C ILE A 201 -13.86 -1.41 -10.27
N VAL A 202 -13.91 -2.59 -10.88
CA VAL A 202 -12.73 -3.36 -11.24
C VAL A 202 -12.18 -2.85 -12.56
N ILE A 203 -10.89 -2.48 -12.58
CA ILE A 203 -10.16 -2.13 -13.79
C ILE A 203 -9.60 -3.41 -14.44
N GLY A 204 -9.14 -4.35 -13.62
CA GLY A 204 -8.58 -5.63 -14.03
C GLY A 204 -7.85 -6.31 -12.88
N GLY A 205 -6.85 -7.12 -13.21
CA GLY A 205 -5.99 -7.80 -12.26
C GLY A 205 -4.93 -8.62 -12.98
N PHE A 206 -3.93 -9.07 -12.25
CA PHE A 206 -2.86 -9.91 -12.76
C PHE A 206 -2.92 -11.29 -12.13
N ASP A 207 -2.63 -12.33 -12.92
CA ASP A 207 -2.13 -13.59 -12.37
C ASP A 207 -0.62 -13.46 -12.26
N VAL A 208 -0.07 -13.67 -11.06
CA VAL A 208 1.34 -13.41 -10.75
C VAL A 208 2.10 -14.70 -10.57
N LEU A 209 3.26 -14.80 -11.19
CA LEU A 209 4.20 -15.91 -11.02
C LEU A 209 5.30 -15.49 -10.06
N LEU A 210 5.44 -16.24 -8.97
CA LEU A 210 6.49 -16.05 -7.98
C LEU A 210 7.70 -16.95 -8.25
N SER A 211 8.86 -16.55 -7.76
CA SER A 211 10.05 -17.40 -7.72
C SER A 211 9.84 -18.58 -6.80
N GLU A 212 10.69 -19.62 -6.98
CA GLU A 212 10.78 -20.72 -6.01
C GLU A 212 11.18 -20.21 -4.62
N PRO A 213 10.73 -20.88 -3.54
CA PRO A 213 11.17 -20.59 -2.19
C PRO A 213 12.70 -20.57 -2.05
N PRO A 214 13.26 -19.87 -1.05
CA PRO A 214 12.58 -19.27 0.11
C PRO A 214 12.06 -17.85 -0.11
N HIS A 215 12.30 -17.24 -1.26
CA HIS A 215 11.91 -15.88 -1.60
C HIS A 215 10.65 -15.85 -2.48
N PHE A 216 9.87 -14.79 -2.38
CA PHE A 216 8.62 -14.62 -3.12
C PHE A 216 8.75 -13.44 -4.09
N ILE A 217 9.74 -13.55 -5.01
CA ILE A 217 10.00 -12.52 -6.01
C ILE A 217 9.03 -12.70 -7.18
N GLU A 218 8.34 -11.65 -7.55
CA GLU A 218 7.49 -11.65 -8.73
C GLU A 218 8.34 -11.72 -10.00
N THR A 219 8.22 -12.81 -10.73
CA THR A 219 9.00 -13.08 -11.94
C THR A 219 8.25 -12.78 -13.23
N ALA A 220 6.92 -12.85 -13.19
CA ALA A 220 6.04 -12.53 -14.30
C ALA A 220 4.64 -12.17 -13.81
N ALA A 221 3.93 -11.36 -14.57
CA ALA A 221 2.54 -11.01 -14.33
C ALA A 221 1.75 -11.04 -15.64
N ARG A 222 0.58 -11.67 -15.63
CA ARG A 222 -0.32 -11.75 -16.79
C ARG A 222 -1.57 -10.91 -16.50
N TRP A 223 -1.72 -9.83 -17.25
CA TRP A 223 -2.91 -8.98 -17.17
C TRP A 223 -4.17 -9.73 -17.55
N GLN A 224 -5.23 -9.59 -16.75
CA GLN A 224 -6.50 -10.29 -16.90
C GLN A 224 -6.33 -11.79 -17.13
N GLY A 225 -5.49 -12.42 -16.31
CA GLY A 225 -5.29 -13.85 -16.34
C GLY A 225 -6.55 -14.62 -15.90
N PRO A 226 -6.62 -15.93 -16.17
CA PRO A 226 -7.80 -16.75 -15.85
C PRO A 226 -8.17 -16.76 -14.37
N ILE A 227 -7.18 -16.68 -13.46
CA ILE A 227 -7.43 -16.68 -12.02
C ILE A 227 -8.03 -15.34 -11.59
N SER A 228 -7.37 -14.23 -11.91
CA SER A 228 -7.84 -12.90 -11.57
C SER A 228 -9.24 -12.61 -12.12
N GLN A 229 -9.55 -13.07 -13.33
CA GLN A 229 -10.91 -12.95 -13.91
C GLN A 229 -11.94 -13.81 -13.18
N ALA A 230 -11.62 -15.07 -12.88
CA ALA A 230 -12.56 -15.99 -12.25
C ALA A 230 -12.95 -15.57 -10.83
N TRP A 231 -12.01 -14.96 -10.08
CA TRP A 231 -12.17 -14.65 -8.66
C TRP A 231 -12.41 -13.16 -8.37
N GLN A 232 -12.45 -12.29 -9.39
CA GLN A 232 -12.57 -10.84 -9.22
C GLN A 232 -13.78 -10.41 -8.37
N ARG A 233 -14.93 -11.12 -8.44
CA ARG A 233 -16.13 -10.76 -7.68
C ARG A 233 -15.91 -10.96 -6.18
N GLN A 234 -15.33 -12.10 -5.78
CA GLN A 234 -15.07 -12.39 -4.37
C GLN A 234 -13.95 -11.50 -3.82
N ALA A 235 -12.92 -11.24 -4.63
CA ALA A 235 -11.86 -10.31 -4.30
C ALA A 235 -12.40 -8.89 -4.09
N LEU A 236 -13.25 -8.40 -4.99
CA LEU A 236 -13.89 -7.08 -4.87
C LEU A 236 -14.74 -6.96 -3.62
N ASP A 237 -15.50 -8.02 -3.23
CA ASP A 237 -16.28 -8.03 -1.99
C ASP A 237 -15.38 -7.84 -0.76
N GLN A 238 -14.24 -8.52 -0.71
CA GLN A 238 -13.29 -8.37 0.40
C GLN A 238 -12.71 -6.94 0.45
N VAL A 239 -12.32 -6.38 -0.70
CA VAL A 239 -11.76 -5.01 -0.80
C VAL A 239 -12.79 -3.97 -0.35
N ARG A 240 -14.05 -4.09 -0.79
CA ARG A 240 -15.15 -3.22 -0.35
C ARG A 240 -15.41 -3.32 1.15
N ARG A 241 -15.50 -4.53 1.67
CA ARG A 241 -15.73 -4.77 3.10
C ARG A 241 -14.57 -4.32 3.97
N PHE A 242 -13.35 -4.34 3.46
CA PHE A 242 -12.19 -3.77 4.14
C PHE A 242 -12.34 -2.25 4.31
N GLY A 243 -12.97 -1.56 3.35
CA GLY A 243 -13.31 -0.14 3.41
C GLY A 243 -12.71 0.70 2.29
N VAL A 244 -12.15 0.08 1.24
CA VAL A 244 -11.66 0.81 0.07
C VAL A 244 -12.82 1.49 -0.64
N GLY A 245 -12.67 2.78 -0.99
CA GLY A 245 -13.74 3.57 -1.60
C GLY A 245 -13.25 4.56 -2.65
N LEU A 246 -12.53 5.62 -2.26
CA LEU A 246 -12.08 6.67 -3.19
C LEU A 246 -10.70 6.37 -3.79
N GLY A 247 -10.53 6.58 -5.10
CA GLY A 247 -9.25 6.50 -5.80
C GLY A 247 -8.87 5.09 -6.23
N VAL A 248 -7.62 4.94 -6.65
CA VAL A 248 -7.07 3.65 -7.09
C VAL A 248 -6.66 2.80 -5.90
N CYS A 249 -6.80 1.48 -6.06
CA CYS A 249 -6.29 0.51 -5.11
C CYS A 249 -5.79 -0.73 -5.84
N HIS A 250 -4.58 -1.16 -5.50
CA HIS A 250 -4.00 -2.44 -5.87
C HIS A 250 -4.14 -3.40 -4.70
N SER A 251 -4.67 -4.58 -4.93
CA SER A 251 -4.90 -5.58 -3.88
C SER A 251 -4.36 -6.94 -4.31
N GLU A 252 -3.68 -7.62 -3.40
CA GLU A 252 -3.04 -8.91 -3.62
C GLU A 252 -3.77 -10.03 -2.89
N PHE A 253 -3.96 -11.16 -3.56
CA PHE A 253 -4.68 -12.31 -3.03
C PHE A 253 -3.91 -13.61 -3.28
N ILE A 254 -3.93 -14.51 -2.30
CA ILE A 254 -3.58 -15.91 -2.50
C ILE A 254 -4.87 -16.71 -2.68
N LEU A 255 -4.96 -17.46 -3.78
CA LEU A 255 -6.08 -18.35 -4.04
C LEU A 255 -5.86 -19.68 -3.34
N THR A 256 -6.46 -19.85 -2.18
CA THR A 256 -6.44 -21.09 -1.41
C THR A 256 -7.53 -22.07 -1.90
N ALA A 257 -7.53 -23.29 -1.40
CA ALA A 257 -8.60 -24.27 -1.64
C ALA A 257 -10.00 -23.75 -1.20
N ASN A 258 -10.05 -22.81 -0.25
CA ASN A 258 -11.28 -22.21 0.29
C ASN A 258 -11.64 -20.87 -0.37
N GLY A 259 -10.94 -20.45 -1.42
CA GLY A 259 -11.15 -19.20 -2.13
C GLY A 259 -10.04 -18.16 -1.87
N PRO A 260 -10.21 -16.93 -2.38
CA PRO A 260 -9.22 -15.87 -2.26
C PRO A 260 -9.07 -15.38 -0.83
N VAL A 261 -7.83 -15.18 -0.41
CA VAL A 261 -7.46 -14.54 0.86
C VAL A 261 -6.67 -13.28 0.55
N LEU A 262 -7.14 -12.14 1.02
CA LEU A 262 -6.48 -10.85 0.84
C LEU A 262 -5.18 -10.79 1.64
N VAL A 263 -4.05 -10.56 0.98
CA VAL A 263 -2.71 -10.59 1.59
C VAL A 263 -1.97 -9.26 1.55
N GLY A 264 -2.32 -8.37 0.64
CA GLY A 264 -1.76 -7.04 0.49
C GLY A 264 -2.78 -6.03 -0.03
N ILE A 265 -2.70 -4.78 0.42
CA ILE A 265 -3.48 -3.64 -0.09
C ILE A 265 -2.55 -2.44 -0.17
N ASN A 266 -2.42 -1.88 -1.37
CA ASN A 266 -1.80 -0.59 -1.64
C ASN A 266 -2.92 0.39 -2.00
N TYR A 267 -3.37 1.14 -1.00
CA TYR A 267 -4.56 2.00 -1.10
C TYR A 267 -4.26 3.43 -0.77
#